data_7313778fa574eba22b2e6757726583e1
#
_entry.id   7313778fa574eba22b2e6757726583e1
#
_cell.length_a   1.000
_cell.length_b   1.000
_cell.length_c   1.000
_cell.angle_alpha   90.00
_cell.angle_beta   90.00
_cell.angle_gamma   90.00
#
_symmetry.space_group_name_H-M   'P 1'
#
loop_
_entity.id
_entity.type
_entity.pdbx_description
1 polymer ?
#
loop_
_entity_poly.entity_id
_entity_poly.type
_entity_poly.pdbx_seq_one_letter_code
_entity_poly.pdbx_strand_id
1 'polypeptide(L)'
;MKFIKIFIITLTFSLSLSIPSYAKQSVEEIIKGRKAMFSENYQNAKQISILLKQKKINEAKPLMKKISDNYIKLLDYFPDNTKEGFKTEALPSIWENKDEFNALMQKASGDMIKLAKAIDTAVDLRAIQKELVFYLNKKKLTKLSP
;
A
#
# COMPACT_ATOMS: atom_id res chain seq x y z
N MET A 1 39.38 -68.58 -0.69
CA MET A 1 38.09 -67.92 -0.99
C MET A 1 37.95 -66.75 0.01
N LYS A 2 38.14 -65.47 -0.49
CA LYS A 2 38.11 -64.27 0.35
C LYS A 2 36.77 -63.59 0.12
N PHE A 3 35.92 -63.53 1.17
CA PHE A 3 34.65 -62.78 1.12
C PHE A 3 34.92 -61.34 1.39
N ILE A 4 34.71 -60.51 0.35
CA ILE A 4 34.74 -59.04 0.44
C ILE A 4 33.38 -58.62 0.96
N LYS A 5 33.33 -58.09 2.21
CA LYS A 5 32.12 -57.42 2.75
C LYS A 5 32.07 -56.03 2.24
N ILE A 6 31.14 -55.73 1.32
CA ILE A 6 30.85 -54.41 0.85
C ILE A 6 29.99 -53.72 1.91
N PHE A 7 30.54 -52.67 2.54
CA PHE A 7 29.85 -51.84 3.51
C PHE A 7 29.20 -50.68 2.74
N ILE A 8 27.89 -50.77 2.47
CA ILE A 8 27.13 -49.72 1.85
C ILE A 8 26.78 -48.69 2.93
N ILE A 9 27.48 -47.53 2.92
CA ILE A 9 27.14 -46.35 3.73
C ILE A 9 26.07 -45.59 2.99
N THR A 10 24.81 -45.75 3.41
CA THR A 10 23.71 -44.90 2.96
C THR A 10 23.79 -43.52 3.65
N LEU A 11 24.35 -42.54 2.96
CA LEU A 11 24.37 -41.17 3.38
C LEU A 11 22.97 -40.56 3.16
N THR A 12 22.14 -40.57 4.19
CA THR A 12 20.84 -39.84 4.19
C THR A 12 21.09 -38.37 4.27
N PHE A 13 21.06 -37.68 3.12
CA PHE A 13 21.09 -36.24 3.02
C PHE A 13 19.71 -35.68 3.45
N SER A 14 19.61 -35.31 4.72
CA SER A 14 18.42 -34.64 5.27
C SER A 14 18.35 -33.21 4.70
N LEU A 15 17.56 -33.04 3.65
CA LEU A 15 17.25 -31.74 3.10
C LEU A 15 16.31 -30.99 4.07
N SER A 16 16.89 -30.19 4.95
CA SER A 16 16.13 -29.31 5.83
C SER A 16 15.48 -28.22 4.97
N LEU A 17 14.22 -28.43 4.60
CA LEU A 17 13.38 -27.39 4.00
C LEU A 17 13.15 -26.29 5.06
N SER A 18 14.00 -25.27 5.07
CA SER A 18 13.76 -24.03 5.80
C SER A 18 12.58 -23.33 5.16
N ILE A 19 11.35 -23.61 5.65
CA ILE A 19 10.18 -22.82 5.30
C ILE A 19 10.42 -21.44 5.87
N PRO A 20 10.47 -20.36 5.05
CA PRO A 20 10.57 -19.01 5.58
C PRO A 20 9.33 -18.75 6.44
N SER A 21 9.52 -18.70 7.76
CA SER A 21 8.49 -18.25 8.69
C SER A 21 8.27 -16.76 8.39
N TYR A 22 7.21 -16.45 7.68
CA TYR A 22 6.74 -15.07 7.58
C TYR A 22 6.31 -14.66 8.99
N ALA A 23 7.20 -13.99 9.70
CA ALA A 23 6.89 -13.44 11.00
C ALA A 23 5.70 -12.48 10.83
N LYS A 24 4.58 -12.81 11.50
CA LYS A 24 3.39 -11.96 11.50
C LYS A 24 3.79 -10.60 12.06
N GLN A 25 3.56 -9.53 11.30
CA GLN A 25 3.87 -8.16 11.73
C GLN A 25 3.21 -7.87 13.08
N SER A 26 3.94 -7.18 13.95
CA SER A 26 3.41 -6.72 15.23
C SER A 26 2.35 -5.63 15.01
N VAL A 27 1.47 -5.45 16.00
CA VAL A 27 0.45 -4.38 16.00
C VAL A 27 1.10 -3.01 15.77
N GLU A 28 2.24 -2.77 16.42
CA GLU A 28 3.00 -1.52 16.28
C GLU A 28 3.49 -1.30 14.85
N GLU A 29 4.08 -2.33 14.23
CA GLU A 29 4.57 -2.27 12.84
C GLU A 29 3.43 -2.00 11.86
N ILE A 30 2.27 -2.61 12.04
CA ILE A 30 1.09 -2.38 11.21
C ILE A 30 0.61 -0.93 11.34
N ILE A 31 0.47 -0.41 12.57
CA ILE A 31 0.04 0.97 12.80
C ILE A 31 1.06 1.97 12.25
N LYS A 32 2.36 1.75 12.46
CA LYS A 32 3.43 2.58 11.87
C LYS A 32 3.41 2.51 10.35
N GLY A 33 3.25 1.32 9.78
CA GLY A 33 3.22 1.09 8.34
C GLY A 33 2.07 1.83 7.65
N ARG A 34 0.84 1.77 8.21
CA ARG A 34 -0.29 2.52 7.64
C ARG A 34 -0.09 4.04 7.71
N LYS A 35 0.43 4.56 8.84
CA LYS A 35 0.76 5.99 8.98
C LYS A 35 1.82 6.42 7.95
N ALA A 36 2.86 5.62 7.76
CA ALA A 36 3.90 5.86 6.77
C ALA A 36 3.33 5.90 5.34
N MET A 37 2.47 4.94 4.96
CA MET A 37 1.85 4.91 3.63
C MET A 37 0.94 6.11 3.37
N PHE A 38 0.14 6.55 4.34
CA PHE A 38 -0.64 7.78 4.19
C PHE A 38 0.23 9.03 4.07
N SER A 39 1.31 9.11 4.86
CA SER A 39 2.29 10.20 4.76
C SER A 39 2.96 10.21 3.39
N GLU A 40 3.40 9.05 2.89
CA GLU A 40 3.99 8.90 1.56
C GLU A 40 3.01 9.32 0.47
N ASN A 41 1.75 8.89 0.54
CA ASN A 41 0.72 9.29 -0.42
C ASN A 41 0.55 10.82 -0.46
N TYR A 42 0.55 11.47 0.70
CA TYR A 42 0.48 12.93 0.79
C TYR A 42 1.69 13.61 0.14
N GLN A 43 2.91 13.14 0.43
CA GLN A 43 4.13 13.70 -0.16
C GLN A 43 4.17 13.48 -1.68
N ASN A 44 3.84 12.28 -2.15
CA ASN A 44 3.77 11.97 -3.57
C ASN A 44 2.76 12.87 -4.29
N ALA A 45 1.59 13.09 -3.72
CA ALA A 45 0.57 13.95 -4.32
C ALA A 45 1.00 15.43 -4.38
N LYS A 46 1.74 15.93 -3.37
CA LYS A 46 2.38 17.27 -3.43
C LYS A 46 3.41 17.33 -4.57
N GLN A 47 4.26 16.32 -4.69
CA GLN A 47 5.26 16.26 -5.74
C GLN A 47 4.63 16.18 -7.13
N ILE A 48 3.58 15.37 -7.31
CA ILE A 48 2.81 15.33 -8.56
C ILE A 48 2.30 16.73 -8.92
N SER A 49 1.73 17.47 -7.97
CA SER A 49 1.23 18.83 -8.22
C SER A 49 2.34 19.77 -8.73
N ILE A 50 3.57 19.65 -8.20
CA ILE A 50 4.72 20.43 -8.65
C ILE A 50 5.13 20.02 -10.07
N LEU A 51 5.25 18.72 -10.33
CA LEU A 51 5.64 18.17 -11.63
C LEU A 51 4.66 18.57 -12.74
N LEU A 52 3.35 18.55 -12.45
CA LEU A 52 2.33 18.97 -13.39
C LEU A 52 2.44 20.47 -13.75
N LYS A 53 2.73 21.33 -12.76
CA LYS A 53 3.00 22.77 -13.02
C LYS A 53 4.21 22.95 -13.92
N GLN A 54 5.21 22.07 -13.79
CA GLN A 54 6.43 22.07 -14.63
C GLN A 54 6.25 21.33 -15.96
N LYS A 55 5.05 20.80 -16.25
CA LYS A 55 4.74 19.97 -17.43
C LYS A 55 5.58 18.68 -17.51
N LYS A 56 6.07 18.19 -16.39
CA LYS A 56 6.88 16.97 -16.27
C LYS A 56 5.99 15.73 -16.05
N ILE A 57 5.16 15.45 -17.05
CA ILE A 57 4.11 14.41 -16.96
C ILE A 57 4.71 13.02 -16.70
N ASN A 58 5.77 12.67 -17.41
CA ASN A 58 6.40 11.34 -17.30
C ASN A 58 6.99 11.07 -15.90
N GLU A 59 7.41 12.12 -15.19
CA GLU A 59 7.88 12.01 -13.80
C GLU A 59 6.71 11.90 -12.80
N ALA A 60 5.53 12.42 -13.11
CA ALA A 60 4.36 12.40 -12.26
C ALA A 60 3.66 11.01 -12.22
N LYS A 61 3.60 10.31 -13.36
CA LYS A 61 2.90 9.02 -13.49
C LYS A 61 3.36 7.93 -12.52
N PRO A 62 4.67 7.66 -12.34
CA PRO A 62 5.11 6.65 -11.38
C PRO A 62 4.71 6.98 -9.94
N LEU A 63 4.61 8.27 -9.58
CA LEU A 63 4.13 8.67 -8.26
C LEU A 63 2.62 8.42 -8.09
N MET A 64 1.82 8.63 -9.15
CA MET A 64 0.39 8.27 -9.15
C MET A 64 0.21 6.76 -8.97
N LYS A 65 1.00 5.97 -9.70
CA LYS A 65 0.99 4.52 -9.52
C LYS A 65 1.35 4.11 -8.10
N LYS A 66 2.37 4.73 -7.50
CA LYS A 66 2.79 4.46 -6.12
C LYS A 66 1.67 4.75 -5.11
N ILE A 67 0.93 5.86 -5.29
CA ILE A 67 -0.24 6.19 -4.46
C ILE A 67 -1.32 5.10 -4.62
N SER A 68 -1.59 4.69 -5.86
CA SER A 68 -2.55 3.61 -6.15
C SER A 68 -2.17 2.30 -5.44
N ASP A 69 -0.91 1.88 -5.58
CA ASP A 69 -0.39 0.65 -4.96
C ASP A 69 -0.47 0.72 -3.41
N ASN A 70 -0.19 1.88 -2.83
CA ASN A 70 -0.31 2.09 -1.39
C ASN A 70 -1.76 1.98 -0.89
N TYR A 71 -2.76 2.49 -1.65
CA TYR A 71 -4.16 2.33 -1.27
C TYR A 71 -4.61 0.86 -1.26
N ILE A 72 -4.12 0.05 -2.19
CA ILE A 72 -4.40 -1.39 -2.20
C ILE A 72 -3.73 -2.07 -1.00
N LYS A 73 -2.45 -1.77 -0.73
CA LYS A 73 -1.74 -2.33 0.44
C LYS A 73 -2.41 -1.96 1.76
N LEU A 74 -2.96 -0.75 1.87
CA LEU A 74 -3.65 -0.29 3.07
C LEU A 74 -4.86 -1.14 3.45
N LEU A 75 -5.45 -1.93 2.53
CA LEU A 75 -6.54 -2.85 2.85
C LEU A 75 -6.16 -3.85 3.94
N ASP A 76 -4.89 -4.27 3.99
CA ASP A 76 -4.37 -5.25 4.94
C ASP A 76 -3.86 -4.62 6.25
N TYR A 77 -3.85 -3.28 6.36
CA TYR A 77 -3.25 -2.55 7.48
C TYR A 77 -4.27 -2.08 8.54
N PHE A 78 -5.48 -2.63 8.51
CA PHE A 78 -6.55 -2.36 9.49
C PHE A 78 -7.15 -3.64 10.06
N PRO A 79 -6.34 -4.61 10.57
CA PRO A 79 -6.88 -5.76 11.27
C PRO A 79 -7.49 -5.32 12.62
N ASP A 80 -8.40 -6.16 13.18
CA ASP A 80 -9.17 -5.82 14.38
C ASP A 80 -8.33 -5.45 15.60
N ASN A 81 -7.16 -6.08 15.75
CA ASN A 81 -6.25 -5.83 16.86
C ASN A 81 -5.46 -4.52 16.75
N THR A 82 -5.74 -3.66 15.77
CA THR A 82 -5.06 -2.38 15.55
C THR A 82 -5.97 -1.16 15.74
N LYS A 83 -7.13 -1.36 16.36
CA LYS A 83 -8.11 -0.30 16.65
C LYS A 83 -7.56 0.77 17.58
N GLU A 84 -6.72 0.36 18.51
CA GLU A 84 -6.19 1.21 19.57
C GLU A 84 -4.67 1.06 19.74
N GLY A 85 -4.07 1.97 20.49
CA GLY A 85 -2.64 1.92 20.82
C GLY A 85 -1.75 2.64 19.81
N PHE A 86 -0.46 2.74 20.15
CA PHE A 86 0.63 3.28 19.32
C PHE A 86 0.31 4.64 18.65
N LYS A 87 -0.48 5.49 19.34
CA LYS A 87 -0.93 6.81 18.84
C LYS A 87 -1.64 6.70 17.48
N THR A 88 -2.47 5.66 17.29
CA THR A 88 -3.32 5.57 16.10
C THR A 88 -4.29 6.75 16.05
N GLU A 89 -4.51 7.26 14.83
CA GLU A 89 -5.51 8.31 14.53
C GLU A 89 -6.69 7.72 13.73
N ALA A 90 -6.71 6.40 13.55
CA ALA A 90 -7.78 5.70 12.86
C ALA A 90 -9.05 5.68 13.71
N LEU A 91 -10.17 6.06 13.12
CA LEU A 91 -11.45 6.11 13.84
C LEU A 91 -12.08 4.72 13.93
N PRO A 92 -12.81 4.41 15.02
CA PRO A 92 -13.53 3.13 15.18
C PRO A 92 -14.47 2.81 14.01
N SER A 93 -15.08 3.82 13.40
CA SER A 93 -15.97 3.68 12.24
C SER A 93 -15.35 2.94 11.04
N ILE A 94 -14.02 2.89 10.94
CA ILE A 94 -13.32 2.11 9.91
C ILE A 94 -13.61 0.61 10.05
N TRP A 95 -13.68 0.13 11.27
CA TRP A 95 -13.95 -1.28 11.56
C TRP A 95 -15.46 -1.58 11.63
N GLU A 96 -16.27 -0.60 12.03
CA GLU A 96 -17.73 -0.70 12.01
C GLU A 96 -18.28 -0.76 10.58
N ASN A 97 -17.64 -0.04 9.64
CA ASN A 97 -18.02 0.04 8.23
C ASN A 97 -16.88 -0.44 7.31
N LYS A 98 -16.33 -1.62 7.62
CA LYS A 98 -15.11 -2.14 6.97
C LYS A 98 -15.24 -2.27 5.45
N ASP A 99 -16.38 -2.75 4.97
CA ASP A 99 -16.61 -2.96 3.53
C ASP A 99 -16.66 -1.62 2.79
N GLU A 100 -17.32 -0.61 3.38
CA GLU A 100 -17.33 0.74 2.80
C GLU A 100 -15.93 1.36 2.79
N PHE A 101 -15.18 1.21 3.88
CA PHE A 101 -13.79 1.67 3.94
C PHE A 101 -12.94 1.00 2.86
N ASN A 102 -13.04 -0.32 2.69
CA ASN A 102 -12.32 -1.06 1.67
C ASN A 102 -12.70 -0.60 0.26
N ALA A 103 -13.99 -0.40 0.00
CA ALA A 103 -14.47 0.11 -1.28
C ALA A 103 -13.91 1.51 -1.58
N LEU A 104 -13.83 2.39 -0.57
CA LEU A 104 -13.22 3.72 -0.71
C LEU A 104 -11.73 3.66 -1.02
N MET A 105 -10.97 2.74 -0.39
CA MET A 105 -9.54 2.55 -0.68
C MET A 105 -9.34 2.04 -2.11
N GLN A 106 -10.13 1.04 -2.55
CA GLN A 106 -10.09 0.52 -3.91
C GLN A 106 -10.46 1.60 -4.94
N LYS A 107 -11.51 2.39 -4.64
CA LYS A 107 -11.88 3.52 -5.48
C LYS A 107 -10.77 4.54 -5.59
N ALA A 108 -10.13 4.92 -4.49
CA ALA A 108 -9.03 5.88 -4.48
C ALA A 108 -7.84 5.37 -5.30
N SER A 109 -7.51 4.08 -5.22
CA SER A 109 -6.51 3.43 -6.06
C SER A 109 -6.87 3.54 -7.54
N GLY A 110 -8.11 3.14 -7.91
CA GLY A 110 -8.59 3.19 -9.30
C GLY A 110 -8.63 4.61 -9.87
N ASP A 111 -8.99 5.58 -9.07
CA ASP A 111 -9.02 6.99 -9.48
C ASP A 111 -7.61 7.51 -9.80
N MET A 112 -6.58 7.10 -9.03
CA MET A 112 -5.18 7.44 -9.33
C MET A 112 -4.72 6.85 -10.67
N ILE A 113 -5.13 5.63 -11.00
CA ILE A 113 -4.82 5.00 -12.30
C ILE A 113 -5.54 5.72 -13.44
N LYS A 114 -6.82 6.09 -13.25
CA LYS A 114 -7.57 6.88 -14.25
C LYS A 114 -6.90 8.24 -14.48
N LEU A 115 -6.47 8.91 -13.41
CA LEU A 115 -5.79 10.19 -13.48
C LEU A 115 -4.46 10.07 -14.25
N ALA A 116 -3.68 9.02 -13.99
CA ALA A 116 -2.42 8.75 -14.70
C ALA A 116 -2.64 8.50 -16.21
N LYS A 117 -3.79 7.95 -16.60
CA LYS A 117 -4.16 7.78 -18.01
C LYS A 117 -4.67 9.09 -18.63
N ALA A 118 -5.53 9.81 -17.91
CA ALA A 118 -6.13 11.04 -18.40
C ALA A 118 -5.09 12.15 -18.69
N ILE A 119 -3.99 12.14 -17.95
CA ILE A 119 -2.94 13.14 -18.06
C ILE A 119 -2.22 13.11 -19.43
N ASP A 120 -2.23 11.98 -20.13
CA ASP A 120 -1.62 11.83 -21.47
C ASP A 120 -2.40 12.56 -22.56
N THR A 121 -3.69 12.68 -22.37
CA THR A 121 -4.62 13.28 -23.34
C THR A 121 -5.22 14.60 -22.87
N ALA A 122 -4.85 15.04 -21.64
CA ALA A 122 -5.43 16.24 -21.06
C ALA A 122 -4.98 17.50 -21.79
N VAL A 123 -5.95 18.24 -22.33
CA VAL A 123 -5.76 19.56 -22.92
C VAL A 123 -5.49 20.61 -21.82
N ASP A 124 -6.05 20.39 -20.63
CA ASP A 124 -5.89 21.28 -19.46
C ASP A 124 -5.40 20.50 -18.23
N LEU A 125 -4.10 20.65 -17.94
CA LEU A 125 -3.49 20.07 -16.73
C LEU A 125 -4.02 20.70 -15.42
N ARG A 126 -4.70 21.84 -15.46
CA ARG A 126 -5.30 22.45 -14.26
C ARG A 126 -6.50 21.65 -13.77
N ALA A 127 -7.26 21.03 -14.67
CA ALA A 127 -8.35 20.13 -14.30
C ALA A 127 -7.82 18.94 -13.51
N ILE A 128 -6.73 18.31 -13.98
CA ILE A 128 -6.02 17.23 -13.30
C ILE A 128 -5.51 17.66 -11.91
N GLN A 129 -4.95 18.88 -11.80
CA GLN A 129 -4.49 19.41 -10.51
C GLN A 129 -5.64 19.60 -9.51
N LYS A 130 -6.80 20.09 -9.96
CA LYS A 130 -7.98 20.25 -9.09
C LYS A 130 -8.46 18.90 -8.55
N GLU A 131 -8.48 17.89 -9.39
CA GLU A 131 -8.87 16.53 -9.01
C GLU A 131 -7.86 15.94 -8.00
N LEU A 132 -6.56 16.11 -8.24
CA LEU A 132 -5.51 15.71 -7.31
C LEU A 132 -5.63 16.42 -5.94
N VAL A 133 -5.89 17.73 -5.93
CA VAL A 133 -6.12 18.51 -4.71
C VAL A 133 -7.35 18.02 -3.96
N PHE A 134 -8.41 17.60 -4.66
CA PHE A 134 -9.57 16.96 -4.04
C PHE A 134 -9.19 15.68 -3.29
N TYR A 135 -8.30 14.83 -3.85
CA TYR A 135 -7.76 13.66 -3.16
C TYR A 135 -6.85 14.01 -1.99
N LEU A 136 -6.03 15.06 -2.10
CA LEU A 136 -5.19 15.55 -1.01
C LEU A 136 -6.01 16.10 0.17
N ASN A 137 -7.05 16.86 -0.12
CA ASN A 137 -7.93 17.45 0.89
C ASN A 137 -8.91 16.44 1.48
N LYS A 138 -9.10 15.30 0.86
CA LYS A 138 -9.75 14.12 1.44
C LYS A 138 -8.90 13.47 2.56
N LYS A 139 -8.14 14.26 3.33
CA LYS A 139 -7.72 13.97 4.71
C LYS A 139 -8.91 13.50 5.56
N LYS A 140 -10.13 13.71 5.05
CA LYS A 140 -11.39 13.16 5.52
C LYS A 140 -11.65 11.68 5.20
N LEU A 141 -10.82 11.00 4.40
CA LEU A 141 -11.00 9.55 4.18
C LEU A 141 -10.67 8.72 5.44
N THR A 142 -9.88 9.31 6.35
CA THR A 142 -9.71 8.76 7.70
C THR A 142 -10.75 9.30 8.70
N LYS A 143 -11.55 10.26 8.29
CA LYS A 143 -12.70 10.79 9.01
C LYS A 143 -13.94 10.43 8.22
N LEU A 144 -14.31 9.15 8.20
CA LEU A 144 -15.69 8.74 8.02
C LEU A 144 -16.39 9.15 9.30
N SER A 145 -16.82 10.40 9.34
CA SER A 145 -17.76 10.93 10.30
C SER A 145 -19.04 11.27 9.57
N PRO A 146 -20.21 10.85 10.08
CA PRO A 146 -21.47 11.36 9.59
C PRO A 146 -21.57 12.88 9.77
#